data_4ccaa9658a830e03e98f91506a56ab29
#
_entry.id   4ccaa9658a830e03e98f91506a56ab29
#
_cell.length_a   1.000
_cell.length_b   1.000
_cell.length_c   1.000
_cell.angle_alpha   90.00
_cell.angle_beta   90.00
_cell.angle_gamma   90.00
#
_symmetry.space_group_name_H-M   'P 1'
#
loop_
_entity.id
_entity.type
_entity.pdbx_description
1 polymer ?
#
loop_
_entity_poly.entity_id
_entity_poly.type
_entity_poly.pdbx_seq_one_letter_code
_entity_poly.pdbx_strand_id
1 'polypeptide(L)'
;MPNRGTQPSSIRHPWARIWVQGWRFELKLTVLSWVTLLLSQAIASWAPYLLIFCAAMVLVFRPDLRHRFSAGAKARAGIRRLQGAMWHCVITGRSGASPQVFEVTQLPVGRKFLLSLPVGLHFELLERRAPELAAALSAREVIVRPVRTNAKLVELFEVRQHPFPKVLLTDLAEITNTDLWKPLPLGLADDGKAVSITLPEHNLLIGGEPGSGKSVALSVLVATAALDPRVGITLFDGKQVELAPWAPVATDFVGADLSRGIEVLEKLAKTMDDRYQRLLAEGRRKIDPSSLYGLHLVVIDELAFYLRGGKKADRDQFAELLRDLISRGRAAGIIVIAATQKPSHEVVPTWIRDLFAYRLAMRCSSSEASDTILGSGWATRGSSASSIDPTDRGVGYLLAEGGTPQLIKVPFLSDEEIATISLRAAKLRNGA
;
A
#
# COMPACT_ATOMS: atom_id res chain seq x y z
N MET A 1 18.60 -81.75 -10.79
CA MET A 1 17.40 -81.13 -10.23
C MET A 1 17.67 -79.66 -10.08
N PRO A 2 16.68 -78.77 -10.27
CA PRO A 2 16.86 -77.73 -11.26
C PRO A 2 17.21 -76.37 -10.64
N ASN A 3 17.91 -75.69 -11.45
CA ASN A 3 18.27 -74.30 -11.55
C ASN A 3 17.11 -73.33 -11.26
N ARG A 4 17.31 -72.37 -10.38
CA ARG A 4 16.41 -71.20 -10.26
C ARG A 4 17.17 -69.93 -10.68
N GLY A 5 16.80 -69.44 -11.83
CA GLY A 5 17.27 -68.17 -12.37
C GLY A 5 16.81 -67.04 -11.59
N THR A 6 17.71 -66.18 -11.27
CA THR A 6 17.45 -64.82 -10.70
C THR A 6 17.09 -63.85 -11.83
N GLN A 7 15.88 -63.30 -11.78
CA GLN A 7 15.50 -62.16 -12.63
C GLN A 7 16.19 -60.88 -12.16
N PRO A 8 16.65 -59.99 -13.03
CA PRO A 8 17.18 -58.71 -12.65
C PRO A 8 16.03 -57.71 -12.38
N SER A 9 16.08 -57.09 -11.22
CA SER A 9 15.19 -56.03 -10.79
C SER A 9 15.33 -54.80 -11.72
N SER A 10 14.26 -54.44 -12.44
CA SER A 10 14.20 -53.26 -13.26
C SER A 10 14.06 -52.02 -12.36
N ILE A 11 15.15 -51.28 -12.18
CA ILE A 11 15.13 -49.93 -11.57
C ILE A 11 14.38 -48.99 -12.52
N ARG A 12 13.14 -48.70 -12.20
CA ARG A 12 12.34 -47.69 -12.92
C ARG A 12 12.71 -46.30 -12.42
N HIS A 13 13.63 -45.61 -13.06
CA HIS A 13 13.93 -44.23 -12.80
C HIS A 13 12.75 -43.33 -13.25
N PRO A 14 12.16 -42.51 -12.37
CA PRO A 14 11.04 -41.64 -12.71
C PRO A 14 11.38 -40.59 -13.79
N TRP A 15 12.66 -40.25 -13.93
CA TRP A 15 13.16 -39.29 -14.92
C TRP A 15 13.07 -39.79 -16.39
N ALA A 16 13.09 -41.09 -16.61
CA ALA A 16 12.95 -41.66 -17.96
C ALA A 16 11.56 -41.42 -18.57
N ARG A 17 10.51 -41.29 -17.74
CA ARG A 17 9.14 -40.98 -18.22
C ARG A 17 8.97 -39.52 -18.67
N ILE A 18 9.61 -38.58 -17.99
CA ILE A 18 9.56 -37.16 -18.34
C ILE A 18 10.35 -36.93 -19.64
N TRP A 19 11.50 -37.56 -19.79
CA TRP A 19 12.30 -37.48 -21.01
C TRP A 19 11.58 -38.07 -22.23
N VAL A 20 10.97 -39.25 -22.09
CA VAL A 20 10.22 -39.88 -23.16
C VAL A 20 8.96 -39.12 -23.56
N GLN A 21 8.30 -38.43 -22.64
CA GLN A 21 7.16 -37.53 -22.96
C GLN A 21 7.61 -36.24 -23.66
N GLY A 22 8.72 -35.64 -23.25
CA GLY A 22 9.32 -34.50 -23.95
C GLY A 22 9.75 -34.86 -25.37
N TRP A 23 10.48 -35.94 -25.52
CA TRP A 23 10.92 -36.45 -26.84
C TRP A 23 9.77 -36.84 -27.77
N ARG A 24 8.69 -37.39 -27.21
CA ARG A 24 7.47 -37.68 -28.02
C ARG A 24 6.76 -36.41 -28.50
N PHE A 25 6.83 -35.35 -27.76
CA PHE A 25 6.27 -34.05 -28.17
C PHE A 25 7.16 -33.40 -29.24
N GLU A 26 8.46 -33.39 -29.05
CA GLU A 26 9.46 -32.88 -30.00
C GLU A 26 9.47 -33.70 -31.30
N LEU A 27 9.40 -35.04 -31.18
CA LEU A 27 9.30 -35.92 -32.36
C LEU A 27 8.01 -35.70 -33.16
N LYS A 28 6.88 -35.44 -32.47
CA LYS A 28 5.63 -35.10 -33.16
C LYS A 28 5.71 -33.76 -33.86
N LEU A 29 6.37 -32.77 -33.26
CA LEU A 29 6.59 -31.47 -33.89
C LEU A 29 7.55 -31.54 -35.07
N THR A 30 8.65 -32.31 -34.96
CA THR A 30 9.59 -32.51 -36.06
C THR A 30 8.98 -33.36 -37.16
N VAL A 31 8.25 -34.45 -36.87
CA VAL A 31 7.53 -35.22 -37.88
C VAL A 31 6.44 -34.35 -38.56
N LEU A 32 5.71 -33.53 -37.82
CA LEU A 32 4.73 -32.60 -38.39
C LEU A 32 5.41 -31.57 -39.28
N SER A 33 6.59 -31.04 -38.89
CA SER A 33 7.39 -30.13 -39.70
C SER A 33 7.91 -30.78 -40.96
N TRP A 34 8.38 -32.04 -40.90
CA TRP A 34 8.82 -32.80 -42.06
C TRP A 34 7.68 -33.19 -43.00
N VAL A 35 6.52 -33.58 -42.45
CA VAL A 35 5.32 -33.84 -43.24
C VAL A 35 4.82 -32.58 -43.92
N THR A 36 4.83 -31.44 -43.23
CA THR A 36 4.47 -30.14 -43.84
C THR A 36 5.50 -29.69 -44.89
N LEU A 37 6.79 -29.98 -44.68
CA LEU A 37 7.83 -29.70 -45.67
C LEU A 37 7.67 -30.58 -46.94
N LEU A 38 7.38 -31.86 -46.79
CA LEU A 38 7.11 -32.77 -47.89
C LEU A 38 5.81 -32.46 -48.64
N LEU A 39 4.77 -32.07 -47.90
CA LEU A 39 3.51 -31.59 -48.50
C LEU A 39 3.69 -30.24 -49.19
N SER A 40 4.60 -29.35 -48.72
CA SER A 40 4.86 -28.06 -49.34
C SER A 40 5.59 -28.20 -50.70
N GLN A 41 6.40 -29.27 -50.91
CA GLN A 41 7.01 -29.55 -52.20
C GLN A 41 5.99 -30.11 -53.21
N ALA A 42 4.92 -30.74 -52.71
CA ALA A 42 3.83 -31.25 -53.55
C ALA A 42 2.73 -30.21 -53.86
N ILE A 43 2.58 -29.19 -53.00
CA ILE A 43 1.51 -28.18 -53.09
C ILE A 43 2.11 -26.81 -52.75
N ALA A 44 3.00 -26.32 -53.61
CA ALA A 44 3.93 -25.21 -53.36
C ALA A 44 3.31 -23.84 -53.06
N SER A 45 2.01 -23.64 -53.13
CA SER A 45 1.38 -22.35 -52.88
C SER A 45 0.56 -22.23 -51.57
N TRP A 46 0.10 -23.32 -50.97
CA TRP A 46 -0.85 -23.33 -49.85
C TRP A 46 -0.26 -23.61 -48.46
N ALA A 47 0.91 -24.22 -48.39
CA ALA A 47 1.52 -24.62 -47.15
C ALA A 47 1.79 -23.46 -46.17
N PRO A 48 2.29 -22.27 -46.58
CA PRO A 48 2.47 -21.12 -45.66
C PRO A 48 1.15 -20.60 -45.12
N TYR A 49 0.08 -20.65 -45.89
CA TYR A 49 -1.26 -20.21 -45.44
C TYR A 49 -1.87 -21.20 -44.46
N LEU A 50 -1.65 -22.50 -44.64
CA LEU A 50 -2.07 -23.55 -43.70
C LEU A 50 -1.34 -23.45 -42.37
N LEU A 51 -0.03 -23.16 -42.37
CA LEU A 51 0.75 -22.91 -41.16
C LEU A 51 0.28 -21.69 -40.40
N ILE A 52 -0.01 -20.59 -41.11
CA ILE A 52 -0.56 -19.38 -40.52
C ILE A 52 -1.96 -19.65 -39.94
N PHE A 53 -2.79 -20.41 -40.66
CA PHE A 53 -4.13 -20.80 -40.20
C PHE A 53 -4.06 -21.70 -38.95
N CYS A 54 -3.20 -22.73 -38.93
CA CYS A 54 -2.99 -23.58 -37.76
C CYS A 54 -2.45 -22.81 -36.56
N ALA A 55 -1.50 -21.90 -36.78
CA ALA A 55 -1.00 -21.00 -35.73
C ALA A 55 -2.10 -20.08 -35.20
N ALA A 56 -2.92 -19.53 -36.07
CA ALA A 56 -4.08 -18.71 -35.69
C ALA A 56 -5.13 -19.52 -34.89
N MET A 57 -5.42 -20.73 -35.32
CA MET A 57 -6.31 -21.67 -34.62
C MET A 57 -5.79 -22.03 -33.23
N VAL A 58 -4.48 -22.33 -33.09
CA VAL A 58 -3.86 -22.56 -31.79
C VAL A 58 -4.02 -21.34 -30.87
N LEU A 59 -3.84 -20.13 -31.40
CA LEU A 59 -4.03 -18.90 -30.65
C LEU A 59 -5.50 -18.62 -30.29
N VAL A 60 -6.46 -19.08 -31.09
CA VAL A 60 -7.90 -18.97 -30.79
C VAL A 60 -8.30 -19.93 -29.67
N PHE A 61 -7.87 -21.19 -29.73
CA PHE A 61 -8.27 -22.22 -28.77
C PHE A 61 -7.39 -22.28 -27.50
N ARG A 62 -6.27 -21.55 -27.44
CA ARG A 62 -5.37 -21.48 -26.29
C ARG A 62 -5.23 -20.03 -25.82
N PRO A 63 -6.20 -19.53 -25.03
CA PRO A 63 -6.20 -18.16 -24.55
C PRO A 63 -4.98 -17.81 -23.70
N ASP A 64 -4.41 -18.79 -22.98
CA ASP A 64 -3.15 -18.69 -22.25
C ASP A 64 -1.96 -18.31 -23.15
N LEU A 65 -1.83 -18.95 -24.32
CA LEU A 65 -0.79 -18.61 -25.29
C LEU A 65 -1.02 -17.23 -25.90
N ARG A 66 -2.27 -16.92 -26.27
CA ARG A 66 -2.62 -15.60 -26.81
C ARG A 66 -2.26 -14.47 -25.82
N HIS A 67 -2.54 -14.67 -24.52
CA HIS A 67 -2.18 -13.69 -23.49
C HIS A 67 -0.66 -13.55 -23.36
N ARG A 68 0.10 -14.63 -23.38
CA ARG A 68 1.57 -14.59 -23.33
C ARG A 68 2.19 -13.90 -24.55
N PHE A 69 1.73 -14.20 -25.76
CA PHE A 69 2.20 -13.55 -26.98
C PHE A 69 1.86 -12.06 -27.01
N SER A 70 0.63 -11.70 -26.66
CA SER A 70 0.22 -10.30 -26.60
C SER A 70 0.96 -9.52 -25.52
N ALA A 71 1.21 -10.11 -24.35
CA ALA A 71 2.00 -9.50 -23.28
C ALA A 71 3.45 -9.27 -23.72
N GLY A 72 4.08 -10.27 -24.36
CA GLY A 72 5.43 -10.12 -24.89
C GLY A 72 5.54 -9.06 -26.00
N ALA A 73 4.56 -8.97 -26.89
CA ALA A 73 4.51 -7.94 -27.93
C ALA A 73 4.33 -6.54 -27.34
N LYS A 74 3.40 -6.40 -26.35
CA LYS A 74 3.17 -5.14 -25.62
C LYS A 74 4.41 -4.69 -24.82
N ALA A 75 5.12 -5.64 -24.21
CA ALA A 75 6.37 -5.36 -23.49
C ALA A 75 7.45 -4.84 -24.45
N ARG A 76 7.71 -5.52 -25.58
CA ARG A 76 8.70 -5.07 -26.57
C ARG A 76 8.35 -3.70 -27.17
N ALA A 77 7.07 -3.45 -27.46
CA ALA A 77 6.61 -2.15 -27.91
C ALA A 77 6.85 -1.06 -26.86
N GLY A 78 6.62 -1.39 -25.56
CA GLY A 78 6.92 -0.50 -24.45
C GLY A 78 8.40 -0.15 -24.33
N ILE A 79 9.26 -1.16 -24.43
CA ILE A 79 10.73 -0.97 -24.39
C ILE A 79 11.19 -0.03 -25.52
N ARG A 80 10.79 -0.31 -26.77
CA ARG A 80 11.18 0.54 -27.91
C ARG A 80 10.69 1.97 -27.74
N ARG A 81 9.46 2.16 -27.24
CA ARG A 81 8.91 3.49 -27.00
C ARG A 81 9.69 4.25 -25.92
N LEU A 82 10.02 3.59 -24.81
CA LEU A 82 10.81 4.19 -23.73
C LEU A 82 12.22 4.53 -24.23
N GLN A 83 12.87 3.63 -24.96
CA GLN A 83 14.20 3.87 -25.54
C GLN A 83 14.18 5.06 -26.52
N GLY A 84 13.17 5.15 -27.37
CA GLY A 84 12.96 6.30 -28.25
C GLY A 84 12.77 7.60 -27.48
N ALA A 85 11.95 7.60 -26.42
CA ALA A 85 11.75 8.77 -25.58
C ALA A 85 13.05 9.20 -24.87
N MET A 86 13.80 8.24 -24.31
CA MET A 86 15.10 8.53 -23.69
C MET A 86 16.11 9.11 -24.69
N TRP A 87 16.11 8.61 -25.92
CA TRP A 87 16.93 9.16 -27.00
C TRP A 87 16.54 10.62 -27.33
N HIS A 88 15.26 10.89 -27.54
CA HIS A 88 14.78 12.25 -27.81
C HIS A 88 15.05 13.23 -26.66
N CYS A 89 14.96 12.76 -25.42
CA CYS A 89 15.28 13.56 -24.24
C CYS A 89 16.79 13.60 -23.93
N VAL A 90 17.66 13.01 -24.76
CA VAL A 90 19.14 12.98 -24.54
C VAL A 90 19.49 12.43 -23.15
N ILE A 91 18.82 11.38 -22.71
CA ILE A 91 19.09 10.71 -21.43
C ILE A 91 20.14 9.64 -21.65
N THR A 92 21.40 10.04 -21.51
CA THR A 92 22.57 9.18 -21.75
C THR A 92 23.60 9.35 -20.65
N GLY A 93 24.41 8.33 -20.44
CA GLY A 93 25.62 8.42 -19.60
C GLY A 93 26.77 9.17 -20.29
N ARG A 94 27.90 9.28 -19.61
CA ARG A 94 29.09 9.97 -20.14
C ARG A 94 29.64 9.40 -21.47
N SER A 95 29.42 8.12 -21.72
CA SER A 95 29.80 7.43 -22.97
C SER A 95 28.74 7.52 -24.09
N GLY A 96 27.67 8.27 -23.91
CA GLY A 96 26.56 8.33 -24.85
C GLY A 96 25.62 7.10 -24.75
N ALA A 97 25.88 6.15 -23.83
CA ALA A 97 25.06 4.97 -23.64
C ALA A 97 23.73 5.34 -22.97
N SER A 98 22.60 4.82 -23.49
CA SER A 98 21.30 4.97 -22.88
C SER A 98 21.05 3.92 -21.79
N PRO A 99 20.14 4.17 -20.80
CA PRO A 99 19.71 3.18 -19.81
C PRO A 99 19.21 1.90 -20.48
N GLN A 100 19.59 0.75 -19.94
CA GLN A 100 19.16 -0.55 -20.43
C GLN A 100 17.92 -1.02 -19.66
N VAL A 101 16.92 -1.50 -20.37
CA VAL A 101 15.70 -2.06 -19.80
C VAL A 101 15.91 -3.56 -19.55
N PHE A 102 15.83 -3.99 -18.29
CA PHE A 102 15.92 -5.40 -17.91
C PHE A 102 14.55 -6.07 -17.85
N GLU A 103 13.57 -5.37 -17.34
CA GLU A 103 12.24 -5.93 -17.10
C GLU A 103 11.15 -4.90 -17.39
N VAL A 104 10.01 -5.39 -17.88
CA VAL A 104 8.79 -4.59 -18.08
C VAL A 104 7.62 -5.32 -17.46
N THR A 105 6.97 -4.69 -16.50
CA THR A 105 5.75 -5.19 -15.87
C THR A 105 4.58 -4.31 -16.30
N GLN A 106 3.47 -4.90 -16.75
CA GLN A 106 2.23 -4.18 -16.99
C GLN A 106 1.54 -3.91 -15.65
N LEU A 107 1.11 -2.68 -15.45
CA LEU A 107 0.32 -2.26 -14.30
C LEU A 107 -1.07 -1.80 -14.78
N PRO A 108 -2.09 -1.82 -13.91
CA PRO A 108 -3.42 -1.30 -14.26
C PRO A 108 -3.37 0.14 -14.78
N VAL A 109 -2.47 0.94 -14.25
CA VAL A 109 -2.33 2.38 -14.53
C VAL A 109 -1.29 2.70 -15.62
N GLY A 110 -0.52 1.70 -16.09
CA GLY A 110 0.55 1.93 -17.05
C GLY A 110 1.59 0.82 -17.13
N ARG A 111 2.86 1.15 -17.00
CA ARG A 111 3.97 0.20 -17.07
C ARG A 111 5.05 0.53 -16.08
N LYS A 112 5.64 -0.51 -15.49
CA LYS A 112 6.87 -0.41 -14.70
C LYS A 112 8.03 -0.98 -15.51
N PHE A 113 9.15 -0.26 -15.56
CA PHE A 113 10.39 -0.68 -16.18
C PHE A 113 11.47 -0.76 -15.10
N LEU A 114 12.23 -1.85 -15.09
CA LEU A 114 13.47 -1.93 -14.33
C LEU A 114 14.61 -1.56 -15.26
N LEU A 115 15.35 -0.49 -14.93
CA LEU A 115 16.42 0.07 -15.75
C LEU A 115 17.77 -0.07 -15.06
N SER A 116 18.82 -0.33 -15.85
CA SER A 116 20.20 -0.14 -15.41
C SER A 116 20.75 1.17 -15.95
N LEU A 117 21.22 2.02 -15.06
CA LEU A 117 21.80 3.30 -15.41
C LEU A 117 23.25 3.13 -15.92
N PRO A 118 23.63 3.77 -17.04
CA PRO A 118 24.99 3.79 -17.51
C PRO A 118 25.86 4.70 -16.62
N VAL A 119 27.19 4.54 -16.72
CA VAL A 119 28.15 5.37 -15.97
C VAL A 119 27.96 6.85 -16.31
N GLY A 120 27.83 7.66 -15.26
CA GLY A 120 27.62 9.10 -15.36
C GLY A 120 26.16 9.54 -15.35
N LEU A 121 25.21 8.59 -15.34
CA LEU A 121 23.80 8.84 -15.07
C LEU A 121 23.46 8.28 -13.69
N HIS A 122 22.79 9.06 -12.86
CA HIS A 122 22.35 8.68 -11.51
C HIS A 122 20.86 8.98 -11.34
N PHE A 123 20.30 8.42 -10.28
CA PHE A 123 18.86 8.47 -10.02
C PHE A 123 18.28 9.89 -10.07
N GLU A 124 18.89 10.83 -9.35
CA GLU A 124 18.38 12.21 -9.21
C GLU A 124 18.37 12.96 -10.55
N LEU A 125 19.32 12.65 -11.45
CA LEU A 125 19.33 13.24 -12.79
C LEU A 125 18.18 12.70 -13.63
N LEU A 126 17.90 11.40 -13.57
CA LEU A 126 16.77 10.80 -14.28
C LEU A 126 15.44 11.29 -13.72
N GLU A 127 15.31 11.42 -12.39
CA GLU A 127 14.13 11.94 -11.71
C GLU A 127 13.81 13.38 -12.16
N ARG A 128 14.82 14.26 -12.23
CA ARG A 128 14.64 15.64 -12.73
C ARG A 128 14.15 15.70 -14.19
N ARG A 129 14.50 14.69 -15.00
CA ARG A 129 14.08 14.60 -16.41
C ARG A 129 12.75 13.82 -16.58
N ALA A 130 12.11 13.36 -15.50
CA ALA A 130 10.86 12.63 -15.55
C ALA A 130 9.72 13.40 -16.26
N PRO A 131 9.53 14.73 -16.06
CA PRO A 131 8.52 15.49 -16.80
C PRO A 131 8.73 15.49 -18.33
N GLU A 132 9.98 15.59 -18.79
CA GLU A 132 10.32 15.54 -20.21
C GLU A 132 10.02 14.15 -20.81
N LEU A 133 10.34 13.10 -20.04
CA LEU A 133 10.01 11.72 -20.43
C LEU A 133 8.51 11.51 -20.49
N ALA A 134 7.74 12.05 -19.55
CA ALA A 134 6.29 11.96 -19.56
C ALA A 134 5.71 12.60 -20.84
N ALA A 135 6.19 13.78 -21.22
CA ALA A 135 5.79 14.44 -22.47
C ALA A 135 6.16 13.58 -23.70
N ALA A 136 7.40 13.09 -23.79
CA ALA A 136 7.87 12.27 -24.92
C ALA A 136 7.11 10.92 -25.03
N LEU A 137 6.70 10.34 -23.92
CA LEU A 137 5.90 9.12 -23.85
C LEU A 137 4.42 9.38 -24.06
N SER A 138 3.94 10.63 -24.10
CA SER A 138 2.53 11.00 -24.00
C SER A 138 1.88 10.27 -22.82
N ALA A 139 2.61 10.21 -21.72
CA ALA A 139 2.15 9.67 -20.45
C ALA A 139 1.60 10.81 -19.58
N ARG A 140 0.72 10.51 -18.63
CA ARG A 140 0.27 11.47 -17.62
C ARG A 140 1.43 11.92 -16.74
N GLU A 141 2.25 10.94 -16.34
CA GLU A 141 3.36 11.14 -15.44
C GLU A 141 4.41 10.04 -15.62
N VAL A 142 5.65 10.35 -15.31
CA VAL A 142 6.73 9.37 -15.14
C VAL A 142 7.28 9.51 -13.74
N ILE A 143 7.25 8.42 -12.97
CA ILE A 143 7.78 8.34 -11.60
C ILE A 143 9.04 7.49 -11.64
N VAL A 144 10.12 7.97 -11.02
CA VAL A 144 11.38 7.21 -10.91
C VAL A 144 11.63 6.89 -9.44
N ARG A 145 11.94 5.62 -9.14
CA ARG A 145 12.24 5.16 -7.78
C ARG A 145 13.59 4.43 -7.74
N PRO A 146 14.47 4.71 -6.77
CA PRO A 146 15.74 4.00 -6.64
C PRO A 146 15.51 2.59 -6.11
N VAL A 147 16.29 1.62 -6.60
CA VAL A 147 16.35 0.28 -6.01
C VAL A 147 17.37 0.27 -4.87
N ARG A 148 16.90 0.15 -3.63
CA ARG A 148 17.75 0.27 -2.42
C ARG A 148 18.96 -0.67 -2.39
N THR A 149 18.85 -1.84 -3.01
CA THR A 149 19.91 -2.86 -3.00
C THR A 149 21.02 -2.60 -4.04
N ASN A 150 20.77 -1.71 -5.03
CA ASN A 150 21.73 -1.44 -6.09
C ASN A 150 21.48 -0.07 -6.71
N ALA A 151 22.39 0.88 -6.44
CA ALA A 151 22.32 2.25 -6.95
C ALA A 151 22.33 2.37 -8.49
N LYS A 152 22.78 1.32 -9.20
CA LYS A 152 22.76 1.26 -10.66
C LYS A 152 21.37 0.97 -11.21
N LEU A 153 20.48 0.40 -10.39
CA LEU A 153 19.13 0.01 -10.79
C LEU A 153 18.11 1.05 -10.36
N VAL A 154 17.16 1.36 -11.25
CA VAL A 154 16.02 2.23 -10.96
C VAL A 154 14.75 1.61 -11.51
N GLU A 155 13.65 1.81 -10.83
CA GLU A 155 12.32 1.53 -11.31
C GLU A 155 11.74 2.80 -11.92
N LEU A 156 11.29 2.72 -13.18
CA LEU A 156 10.58 3.79 -13.87
C LEU A 156 9.14 3.38 -14.13
N PHE A 157 8.21 4.18 -13.63
CA PHE A 157 6.77 3.97 -13.82
C PHE A 157 6.24 4.95 -14.87
N GLU A 158 5.77 4.43 -16.00
CA GLU A 158 5.03 5.18 -17.01
C GLU A 158 3.54 5.15 -16.63
N VAL A 159 3.04 6.21 -16.01
CA VAL A 159 1.64 6.35 -15.61
C VAL A 159 0.84 6.95 -16.77
N ARG A 160 -0.12 6.20 -17.31
CA ARG A 160 -0.93 6.62 -18.46
C ARG A 160 -2.35 7.04 -18.08
N GLN A 161 -2.90 6.36 -17.10
CA GLN A 161 -4.22 6.64 -16.56
C GLN A 161 -4.09 7.22 -15.16
N HIS A 162 -5.14 7.86 -14.68
CA HIS A 162 -5.17 8.29 -13.28
C HIS A 162 -4.91 7.06 -12.40
N PRO A 163 -3.96 7.11 -11.44
CA PRO A 163 -3.60 5.95 -10.65
C PRO A 163 -4.76 5.45 -9.79
N PHE A 164 -5.70 6.33 -9.48
CA PHE A 164 -6.81 6.02 -8.61
C PHE A 164 -8.16 6.12 -9.32
N PRO A 165 -9.14 5.25 -8.97
CA PRO A 165 -10.53 5.46 -9.36
C PRO A 165 -11.06 6.75 -8.72
N LYS A 166 -12.10 7.36 -9.33
CA LYS A 166 -12.73 8.56 -8.76
C LYS A 166 -13.21 8.32 -7.32
N VAL A 167 -13.80 7.15 -7.08
CA VAL A 167 -14.18 6.64 -5.76
C VAL A 167 -13.58 5.25 -5.59
N LEU A 168 -12.83 5.03 -4.52
CA LEU A 168 -12.37 3.70 -4.13
C LEU A 168 -13.38 3.13 -3.14
N LEU A 169 -14.06 2.07 -3.51
CA LEU A 169 -15.05 1.40 -2.65
C LEU A 169 -14.36 0.43 -1.69
N THR A 170 -15.05 0.07 -0.63
CA THR A 170 -14.63 -0.94 0.35
C THR A 170 -15.79 -1.89 0.62
N ASP A 171 -15.47 -3.09 1.06
CA ASP A 171 -16.41 -4.12 1.49
C ASP A 171 -16.67 -4.11 3.01
N LEU A 172 -16.17 -3.10 3.74
CA LEU A 172 -16.32 -3.01 5.19
C LEU A 172 -17.79 -3.07 5.64
N ALA A 173 -18.71 -2.57 4.83
CA ALA A 173 -20.14 -2.67 5.09
C ALA A 173 -20.67 -4.11 5.05
N GLU A 174 -20.00 -5.05 4.39
CA GLU A 174 -20.36 -6.45 4.27
C GLU A 174 -19.63 -7.34 5.28
N ILE A 175 -18.45 -6.92 5.76
CA ILE A 175 -17.62 -7.66 6.71
C ILE A 175 -18.34 -7.76 8.07
N THR A 176 -18.45 -8.97 8.60
CA THR A 176 -19.13 -9.22 9.88
C THR A 176 -18.23 -8.99 11.09
N ASN A 177 -16.96 -9.34 10.99
CA ASN A 177 -15.97 -9.14 12.04
C ASN A 177 -14.57 -8.91 11.43
N THR A 178 -13.72 -8.26 12.18
CA THR A 178 -12.32 -8.01 11.85
C THR A 178 -11.41 -8.55 12.96
N ASP A 179 -10.13 -8.55 12.69
CA ASP A 179 -9.09 -8.86 13.67
C ASP A 179 -8.00 -7.79 13.60
N LEU A 180 -7.98 -6.90 14.59
CA LEU A 180 -7.07 -5.75 14.60
C LEU A 180 -5.59 -6.15 14.76
N TRP A 181 -5.29 -7.40 15.10
CA TRP A 181 -3.93 -7.94 15.11
C TRP A 181 -3.39 -8.24 13.71
N LYS A 182 -4.26 -8.32 12.72
CA LYS A 182 -3.89 -8.55 11.32
C LYS A 182 -3.66 -7.24 10.57
N PRO A 183 -2.92 -7.27 9.44
CA PRO A 183 -2.80 -6.11 8.57
C PRO A 183 -4.19 -5.62 8.10
N LEU A 184 -4.44 -4.32 8.25
CA LEU A 184 -5.67 -3.66 7.85
C LEU A 184 -5.52 -3.10 6.44
N PRO A 185 -6.47 -3.33 5.52
CA PRO A 185 -6.49 -2.67 4.23
C PRO A 185 -6.72 -1.16 4.42
N LEU A 186 -5.74 -0.34 4.07
CA LEU A 186 -5.82 1.12 4.19
C LEU A 186 -6.18 1.78 2.86
N GLY A 187 -5.88 1.15 1.73
CA GLY A 187 -6.18 1.74 0.44
C GLY A 187 -5.46 1.09 -0.74
N LEU A 188 -5.36 1.86 -1.80
CA LEU A 188 -4.72 1.49 -3.07
C LEU A 188 -3.53 2.41 -3.32
N ALA A 189 -2.39 1.85 -3.68
CA ALA A 189 -1.20 2.61 -4.09
C ALA A 189 -1.29 3.08 -5.54
N ASP A 190 -0.44 4.04 -5.90
CA ASP A 190 -0.32 4.59 -7.25
C ASP A 190 0.11 3.55 -8.31
N ASP A 191 0.70 2.43 -7.88
CA ASP A 191 1.03 1.29 -8.76
C ASP A 191 -0.11 0.25 -8.89
N GLY A 192 -1.27 0.53 -8.27
CA GLY A 192 -2.46 -0.33 -8.31
C GLY A 192 -2.44 -1.48 -7.31
N LYS A 193 -1.49 -1.52 -6.38
CA LYS A 193 -1.46 -2.54 -5.33
C LYS A 193 -2.23 -2.10 -4.10
N ALA A 194 -2.85 -3.07 -3.43
CA ALA A 194 -3.44 -2.84 -2.12
C ALA A 194 -2.36 -2.48 -1.09
N VAL A 195 -2.67 -1.48 -0.27
CA VAL A 195 -1.84 -1.04 0.84
C VAL A 195 -2.52 -1.42 2.15
N SER A 196 -1.75 -2.07 3.01
CA SER A 196 -2.21 -2.44 4.35
C SER A 196 -1.24 -1.91 5.40
N ILE A 197 -1.77 -1.59 6.58
CA ILE A 197 -0.98 -1.21 7.77
C ILE A 197 -1.26 -2.17 8.91
N THR A 198 -0.30 -2.30 9.82
CA THR A 198 -0.44 -3.06 11.06
C THR A 198 -0.50 -2.09 12.21
N LEU A 199 -1.64 -1.96 12.86
CA LEU A 199 -1.82 -1.02 13.97
C LEU A 199 -1.18 -1.47 15.30
N PRO A 200 -1.18 -2.75 15.68
CA PRO A 200 -0.45 -3.16 16.87
C PRO A 200 0.99 -2.62 16.89
N GLU A 201 1.37 -1.99 18.01
CA GLU A 201 2.67 -1.33 18.20
C GLU A 201 2.94 -0.08 17.32
N HIS A 202 1.96 0.42 16.56
CA HIS A 202 2.16 1.58 15.69
C HIS A 202 1.07 2.63 15.89
N ASN A 203 1.51 3.86 16.13
CA ASN A 203 0.63 5.02 16.17
C ASN A 203 0.57 5.66 14.78
N LEU A 204 -0.54 6.33 14.44
CA LEU A 204 -0.76 6.96 13.15
C LEU A 204 -1.12 8.44 13.31
N LEU A 205 -0.39 9.31 12.61
CA LEU A 205 -0.71 10.73 12.47
C LEU A 205 -1.31 10.98 11.08
N ILE A 206 -2.46 11.65 11.01
CA ILE A 206 -3.13 12.04 9.77
C ILE A 206 -3.23 13.56 9.71
N GLY A 207 -2.67 14.17 8.68
CA GLY A 207 -2.81 15.60 8.45
C GLY A 207 -3.38 15.91 7.08
N GLY A 208 -4.10 17.03 6.95
CA GLY A 208 -4.65 17.46 5.67
C GLY A 208 -5.73 18.51 5.82
N GLU A 209 -5.95 19.26 4.75
CA GLU A 209 -6.97 20.31 4.70
C GLU A 209 -8.39 19.78 4.83
N PRO A 210 -9.36 20.65 5.14
CA PRO A 210 -10.78 20.34 5.01
C PRO A 210 -11.09 19.82 3.59
N GLY A 211 -11.90 18.76 3.51
CA GLY A 211 -12.27 18.14 2.23
C GLY A 211 -11.19 17.28 1.57
N SER A 212 -10.01 17.09 2.17
CA SER A 212 -8.97 16.17 1.66
C SER A 212 -9.33 14.70 1.80
N GLY A 213 -10.29 14.33 2.67
CA GLY A 213 -10.68 12.95 2.96
C GLY A 213 -10.18 12.42 4.30
N LYS A 214 -9.64 13.27 5.18
CA LYS A 214 -9.15 12.93 6.52
C LYS A 214 -10.19 12.16 7.36
N SER A 215 -11.43 12.70 7.45
CA SER A 215 -12.52 12.08 8.22
C SER A 215 -12.90 10.69 7.69
N VAL A 216 -12.85 10.51 6.37
CA VAL A 216 -13.07 9.21 5.74
C VAL A 216 -11.96 8.23 6.13
N ALA A 217 -10.69 8.67 6.10
CA ALA A 217 -9.58 7.83 6.55
C ALA A 217 -9.72 7.41 8.01
N LEU A 218 -10.12 8.32 8.90
CA LEU A 218 -10.44 8.00 10.30
C LEU A 218 -11.59 6.99 10.39
N SER A 219 -12.69 7.22 9.64
CA SER A 219 -13.86 6.33 9.67
C SER A 219 -13.52 4.90 9.20
N VAL A 220 -12.66 4.71 8.20
CA VAL A 220 -12.19 3.39 7.78
C VAL A 220 -11.46 2.66 8.91
N LEU A 221 -10.59 3.39 9.63
CA LEU A 221 -9.82 2.83 10.73
C LEU A 221 -10.71 2.52 11.95
N VAL A 222 -11.63 3.42 12.29
CA VAL A 222 -12.60 3.21 13.37
C VAL A 222 -13.55 2.07 13.03
N ALA A 223 -14.07 2.00 11.79
CA ALA A 223 -14.93 0.90 11.33
C ALA A 223 -14.24 -0.45 11.51
N THR A 224 -12.98 -0.54 11.09
CA THR A 224 -12.20 -1.78 11.24
C THR A 224 -12.01 -2.16 12.71
N ALA A 225 -11.70 -1.20 13.58
CA ALA A 225 -11.56 -1.45 15.02
C ALA A 225 -12.91 -1.77 15.69
N ALA A 226 -13.99 -1.13 15.25
CA ALA A 226 -15.32 -1.32 15.80
C ALA A 226 -15.85 -2.74 15.57
N LEU A 227 -15.54 -3.33 14.43
CA LEU A 227 -15.92 -4.71 14.06
C LEU A 227 -15.08 -5.80 14.77
N ASP A 228 -14.04 -5.44 15.56
CA ASP A 228 -13.37 -6.35 16.48
C ASP A 228 -13.86 -6.08 17.92
N PRO A 229 -14.76 -6.93 18.50
CA PRO A 229 -15.34 -6.68 19.81
C PRO A 229 -14.34 -6.70 20.98
N ARG A 230 -13.12 -7.25 20.74
CA ARG A 230 -12.04 -7.29 21.73
C ARG A 230 -11.31 -5.96 21.89
N VAL A 231 -11.52 -5.01 20.97
CA VAL A 231 -10.80 -3.73 20.93
C VAL A 231 -11.57 -2.66 21.70
N GLY A 232 -10.96 -2.07 22.72
CA GLY A 232 -11.48 -0.86 23.36
C GLY A 232 -11.33 0.35 22.40
N ILE A 233 -12.29 1.27 22.40
CA ILE A 233 -12.27 2.46 21.53
C ILE A 233 -12.54 3.70 22.37
N THR A 234 -11.62 4.64 22.37
CA THR A 234 -11.81 5.98 22.95
C THR A 234 -11.75 7.00 21.84
N LEU A 235 -12.77 7.85 21.75
CA LEU A 235 -12.95 8.84 20.71
C LEU A 235 -12.88 10.26 21.28
N PHE A 236 -12.06 11.12 20.65
CA PHE A 236 -11.95 12.53 20.95
C PHE A 236 -12.43 13.32 19.72
N ASP A 237 -13.61 13.93 19.83
CA ASP A 237 -14.24 14.74 18.79
C ASP A 237 -14.73 16.07 19.36
N GLY A 238 -13.87 17.07 19.36
CA GLY A 238 -14.18 18.39 19.91
C GLY A 238 -15.34 19.11 19.21
N LYS A 239 -15.64 18.75 17.96
CA LYS A 239 -16.78 19.30 17.20
C LYS A 239 -18.04 18.46 17.33
N GLN A 240 -17.93 17.22 17.78
CA GLN A 240 -19.01 16.24 17.91
C GLN A 240 -19.77 16.00 16.58
N VAL A 241 -19.02 15.89 15.49
CA VAL A 241 -19.56 15.71 14.13
C VAL A 241 -18.94 14.49 13.44
N GLU A 242 -17.61 14.43 13.38
CA GLU A 242 -16.89 13.47 12.54
C GLU A 242 -16.86 12.07 13.15
N LEU A 243 -16.66 11.97 14.46
CA LEU A 243 -16.64 10.70 15.19
C LEU A 243 -17.94 10.39 15.93
N ALA A 244 -18.89 11.32 15.97
CA ALA A 244 -20.18 11.14 16.63
C ALA A 244 -20.97 9.90 16.17
N PRO A 245 -20.98 9.50 14.87
CA PRO A 245 -21.63 8.26 14.43
C PRO A 245 -21.06 7.00 15.07
N TRP A 246 -19.82 7.04 15.58
CA TRP A 246 -19.14 5.93 16.22
C TRP A 246 -19.32 5.91 17.76
N ALA A 247 -20.04 6.88 18.35
CA ALA A 247 -20.29 6.91 19.79
C ALA A 247 -20.89 5.60 20.35
N PRO A 248 -21.80 4.86 19.64
CA PRO A 248 -22.36 3.61 20.13
C PRO A 248 -21.35 2.49 20.38
N VAL A 249 -20.15 2.57 19.78
CA VAL A 249 -19.07 1.56 19.92
C VAL A 249 -17.93 2.02 20.81
N ALA A 250 -17.97 3.28 21.27
CA ALA A 250 -16.91 3.87 22.08
C ALA A 250 -16.99 3.42 23.55
N THR A 251 -15.86 3.11 24.13
CA THR A 251 -15.69 2.93 25.58
C THR A 251 -15.78 4.26 26.31
N ASP A 252 -15.15 5.29 25.74
CA ASP A 252 -15.23 6.67 26.19
C ASP A 252 -15.37 7.58 24.96
N PHE A 253 -16.27 8.55 25.01
CA PHE A 253 -16.45 9.61 24.00
C PHE A 253 -16.22 10.96 24.67
N VAL A 254 -15.24 11.73 24.16
CA VAL A 254 -14.84 13.03 24.65
C VAL A 254 -15.20 14.11 23.63
N GLY A 255 -16.04 15.07 24.01
CA GLY A 255 -16.38 16.21 23.19
C GLY A 255 -15.42 17.39 23.42
N ALA A 256 -16.00 18.59 23.52
CA ALA A 256 -15.23 19.84 23.64
C ALA A 256 -14.60 20.06 25.01
N ASP A 257 -14.96 19.29 26.03
CA ASP A 257 -14.49 19.45 27.39
C ASP A 257 -13.07 18.89 27.58
N LEU A 258 -12.10 19.82 27.70
CA LEU A 258 -10.69 19.46 27.88
C LEU A 258 -10.45 18.78 29.24
N SER A 259 -11.18 19.16 30.30
CA SER A 259 -11.06 18.54 31.62
C SER A 259 -11.47 17.06 31.55
N ARG A 260 -12.59 16.75 30.87
CA ARG A 260 -13.01 15.39 30.59
C ARG A 260 -11.97 14.64 29.76
N GLY A 261 -11.33 15.31 28.80
CA GLY A 261 -10.25 14.76 28.00
C GLY A 261 -9.05 14.33 28.85
N ILE A 262 -8.66 15.16 29.80
CA ILE A 262 -7.58 14.86 30.76
C ILE A 262 -7.94 13.63 31.61
N GLU A 263 -9.15 13.62 32.22
CA GLU A 263 -9.60 12.48 33.02
C GLU A 263 -9.54 11.14 32.25
N VAL A 264 -9.95 11.16 30.98
CA VAL A 264 -9.91 9.96 30.13
C VAL A 264 -8.48 9.54 29.81
N LEU A 265 -7.59 10.50 29.52
CA LEU A 265 -6.17 10.19 29.30
C LEU A 265 -5.49 9.65 30.58
N GLU A 266 -5.80 10.18 31.76
CA GLU A 266 -5.32 9.68 33.06
C GLU A 266 -5.79 8.23 33.32
N LYS A 267 -7.07 7.93 33.01
CA LYS A 267 -7.62 6.58 33.08
C LYS A 267 -6.86 5.62 32.14
N LEU A 268 -6.55 6.07 30.91
CA LEU A 268 -5.79 5.26 29.96
C LEU A 268 -4.33 5.07 30.39
N ALA A 269 -3.68 6.12 30.94
CA ALA A 269 -2.34 6.05 31.50
C ALA A 269 -2.27 5.04 32.66
N LYS A 270 -3.24 5.09 33.57
CA LYS A 270 -3.37 4.09 34.65
C LYS A 270 -3.55 2.66 34.08
N THR A 271 -4.43 2.49 33.09
CA THR A 271 -4.63 1.20 32.42
C THR A 271 -3.33 0.70 31.80
N MET A 272 -2.54 1.58 31.19
CA MET A 272 -1.23 1.27 30.62
C MET A 272 -0.26 0.77 31.70
N ASP A 273 -0.18 1.47 32.84
CA ASP A 273 0.70 1.10 33.94
C ASP A 273 0.27 -0.23 34.60
N ASP A 274 -1.03 -0.46 34.77
CA ASP A 274 -1.56 -1.75 35.26
C ASP A 274 -1.20 -2.91 34.32
N ARG A 275 -1.26 -2.67 33.00
CA ARG A 275 -0.83 -3.68 31.99
C ARG A 275 0.66 -3.94 32.07
N TYR A 276 1.50 -2.92 32.24
CA TYR A 276 2.94 -3.11 32.41
C TYR A 276 3.29 -3.91 33.67
N GLN A 277 2.62 -3.65 34.80
CA GLN A 277 2.84 -4.45 36.04
C GLN A 277 2.52 -5.93 35.78
N ARG A 278 1.47 -6.22 35.06
CA ARG A 278 1.10 -7.59 34.72
C ARG A 278 2.07 -8.23 33.72
N LEU A 279 2.47 -7.51 32.66
CA LEU A 279 3.49 -7.99 31.72
C LEU A 279 4.80 -8.34 32.47
N LEU A 280 5.20 -7.50 33.43
CA LEU A 280 6.36 -7.77 34.26
C LEU A 280 6.18 -9.05 35.08
N ALA A 281 5.03 -9.24 35.73
CA ALA A 281 4.72 -10.45 36.51
C ALA A 281 4.69 -11.72 35.64
N GLU A 282 4.25 -11.59 34.35
CA GLU A 282 4.20 -12.67 33.36
C GLU A 282 5.55 -12.92 32.66
N GLY A 283 6.58 -12.10 32.92
CA GLY A 283 7.86 -12.14 32.19
C GLY A 283 7.77 -11.75 30.72
N ARG A 284 6.75 -11.00 30.34
CA ARG A 284 6.47 -10.57 28.95
C ARG A 284 6.90 -9.12 28.74
N ARG A 285 7.26 -8.77 27.52
CA ARG A 285 7.69 -7.40 27.17
C ARG A 285 6.55 -6.56 26.53
N LYS A 286 5.55 -7.22 25.95
CA LYS A 286 4.41 -6.59 25.28
C LYS A 286 3.22 -7.52 25.27
N ILE A 287 2.04 -6.96 25.03
CA ILE A 287 0.85 -7.76 24.78
C ILE A 287 0.89 -8.34 23.36
N ASP A 288 0.20 -9.44 23.17
CA ASP A 288 0.02 -10.16 21.91
C ASP A 288 -1.41 -10.74 21.81
N PRO A 289 -1.79 -11.41 20.71
CA PRO A 289 -3.13 -11.98 20.54
C PRO A 289 -3.55 -12.98 21.64
N SER A 290 -2.60 -13.58 22.36
CA SER A 290 -2.86 -14.50 23.49
C SER A 290 -3.05 -13.81 24.83
N SER A 291 -2.85 -12.49 24.90
CA SER A 291 -2.99 -11.71 26.12
C SER A 291 -4.45 -11.62 26.56
N LEU A 292 -4.68 -11.60 27.88
CA LEU A 292 -6.02 -11.39 28.45
C LEU A 292 -6.61 -10.00 28.14
N TYR A 293 -5.76 -9.07 27.67
CA TYR A 293 -6.15 -7.70 27.35
C TYR A 293 -6.22 -7.52 25.84
N GLY A 294 -7.33 -6.99 25.36
CA GLY A 294 -7.47 -6.52 23.98
C GLY A 294 -6.64 -5.25 23.72
N LEU A 295 -6.49 -4.94 22.45
CA LEU A 295 -5.98 -3.63 22.02
C LEU A 295 -6.94 -2.52 22.43
N HIS A 296 -6.43 -1.32 22.60
CA HIS A 296 -7.23 -0.12 22.84
C HIS A 296 -6.85 0.97 21.84
N LEU A 297 -7.81 1.39 21.04
CA LEU A 297 -7.64 2.43 20.03
C LEU A 297 -8.10 3.76 20.58
N VAL A 298 -7.23 4.77 20.57
CA VAL A 298 -7.53 6.16 20.93
C VAL A 298 -7.52 6.97 19.64
N VAL A 299 -8.65 7.55 19.26
CA VAL A 299 -8.80 8.33 18.02
C VAL A 299 -9.10 9.77 18.33
N ILE A 300 -8.31 10.69 17.78
CA ILE A 300 -8.45 12.15 17.98
C ILE A 300 -8.68 12.77 16.60
N ASP A 301 -9.88 13.33 16.35
CA ASP A 301 -10.22 13.93 15.05
C ASP A 301 -9.45 15.24 14.79
N GLU A 302 -9.33 16.11 15.79
CA GLU A 302 -8.62 17.37 15.64
C GLU A 302 -7.70 17.63 16.84
N LEU A 303 -6.43 17.26 16.66
CA LEU A 303 -5.40 17.41 17.69
C LEU A 303 -5.22 18.89 18.12
N ALA A 304 -5.34 19.82 17.16
CA ALA A 304 -5.22 21.25 17.41
C ALA A 304 -6.27 21.76 18.41
N PHE A 305 -7.45 21.15 18.44
CA PHE A 305 -8.53 21.54 19.34
C PHE A 305 -8.10 21.40 20.80
N TYR A 306 -7.55 20.25 21.16
CA TYR A 306 -7.16 19.94 22.55
C TYR A 306 -5.81 20.58 22.94
N LEU A 307 -4.89 20.74 21.99
CA LEU A 307 -3.58 21.37 22.26
C LEU A 307 -3.61 22.90 22.31
N ARG A 308 -4.70 23.53 21.86
CA ARG A 308 -4.83 25.00 21.83
C ARG A 308 -6.03 25.54 22.65
N GLY A 309 -7.00 24.70 23.00
CA GLY A 309 -8.17 25.04 23.78
C GLY A 309 -7.89 25.20 25.26
N GLY A 310 -8.79 25.88 26.00
CA GLY A 310 -8.76 25.94 27.46
C GLY A 310 -7.60 26.73 28.08
N LYS A 311 -7.34 26.49 29.38
CA LYS A 311 -6.25 27.12 30.13
C LYS A 311 -4.90 26.48 29.78
N LYS A 312 -3.80 27.21 29.92
CA LYS A 312 -2.47 26.73 29.59
C LYS A 312 -2.11 25.46 30.38
N ALA A 313 -2.39 25.46 31.69
CA ALA A 313 -2.06 24.29 32.54
C ALA A 313 -2.77 23.01 32.06
N ASP A 314 -4.05 23.11 31.70
CA ASP A 314 -4.84 21.98 31.23
C ASP A 314 -4.30 21.42 29.86
N ARG A 315 -3.91 22.37 28.96
CA ARG A 315 -3.30 21.99 27.70
C ARG A 315 -1.94 21.28 27.88
N ASP A 316 -1.11 21.83 28.76
CA ASP A 316 0.21 21.26 29.05
C ASP A 316 0.04 19.84 29.65
N GLN A 317 -0.91 19.66 30.58
CA GLN A 317 -1.25 18.35 31.15
C GLN A 317 -1.78 17.38 30.11
N PHE A 318 -2.72 17.82 29.26
CA PHE A 318 -3.23 16.98 28.16
C PHE A 318 -2.10 16.55 27.22
N ALA A 319 -1.23 17.48 26.83
CA ALA A 319 -0.10 17.23 25.93
C ALA A 319 0.89 16.22 26.53
N GLU A 320 1.18 16.33 27.84
CA GLU A 320 2.08 15.40 28.54
C GLU A 320 1.50 13.98 28.64
N LEU A 321 0.23 13.85 29.04
CA LEU A 321 -0.47 12.57 29.09
C LEU A 321 -0.56 11.92 27.71
N LEU A 322 -0.91 12.69 26.69
CA LEU A 322 -0.96 12.19 25.33
C LEU A 322 0.41 11.73 24.85
N ARG A 323 1.48 12.51 25.13
CA ARG A 323 2.85 12.13 24.80
C ARG A 323 3.25 10.81 25.47
N ASP A 324 2.90 10.64 26.75
CA ASP A 324 3.20 9.41 27.48
C ASP A 324 2.48 8.21 26.86
N LEU A 325 1.21 8.33 26.53
CA LEU A 325 0.45 7.29 25.84
C LEU A 325 1.04 6.94 24.45
N ILE A 326 1.43 7.93 23.65
CA ILE A 326 2.00 7.69 22.33
C ILE A 326 3.36 6.97 22.46
N SER A 327 4.20 7.38 23.43
CA SER A 327 5.56 6.84 23.57
C SER A 327 5.58 5.45 24.19
N ARG A 328 4.76 5.21 25.22
CA ARG A 328 4.76 3.98 26.02
C ARG A 328 3.61 3.03 25.66
N GLY A 329 2.47 3.55 25.19
CA GLY A 329 1.25 2.77 25.02
C GLY A 329 1.39 1.57 24.08
N ARG A 330 2.28 1.63 23.11
CA ARG A 330 2.46 0.60 22.05
C ARG A 330 2.62 -0.82 22.63
N ALA A 331 3.55 -1.02 23.55
CA ALA A 331 3.80 -2.33 24.15
C ALA A 331 2.66 -2.80 25.07
N ALA A 332 1.91 -1.87 25.66
CA ALA A 332 0.70 -2.13 26.43
C ALA A 332 -0.56 -2.27 25.57
N GLY A 333 -0.45 -2.18 24.22
CA GLY A 333 -1.55 -2.30 23.28
C GLY A 333 -2.50 -1.11 23.23
N ILE A 334 -2.05 0.06 23.66
CA ILE A 334 -2.76 1.32 23.49
C ILE A 334 -2.19 2.01 22.26
N ILE A 335 -3.03 2.22 21.25
CA ILE A 335 -2.67 2.75 19.94
C ILE A 335 -3.35 4.09 19.75
N VAL A 336 -2.58 5.12 19.39
CA VAL A 336 -3.11 6.45 19.16
C VAL A 336 -3.15 6.75 17.66
N ILE A 337 -4.33 7.12 17.17
CA ILE A 337 -4.55 7.72 15.85
C ILE A 337 -4.95 9.17 16.09
N ALA A 338 -4.10 10.10 15.68
CA ALA A 338 -4.38 11.52 15.83
C ALA A 338 -4.48 12.17 14.45
N ALA A 339 -5.46 13.07 14.30
CA ALA A 339 -5.62 13.81 13.07
C ALA A 339 -5.61 15.32 13.31
N THR A 340 -5.30 16.09 12.26
CA THR A 340 -5.35 17.56 12.28
C THR A 340 -5.62 18.14 10.90
N GLN A 341 -6.45 19.19 10.87
CA GLN A 341 -6.72 20.00 9.67
C GLN A 341 -5.70 21.13 9.47
N LYS A 342 -4.94 21.45 10.52
CA LYS A 342 -3.92 22.50 10.50
C LYS A 342 -2.53 21.93 10.82
N PRO A 343 -1.89 21.28 9.86
CA PRO A 343 -0.55 20.75 10.06
C PRO A 343 0.47 21.90 10.09
N SER A 344 0.64 22.51 11.25
CA SER A 344 1.69 23.49 11.53
C SER A 344 2.57 23.03 12.68
N HIS A 345 3.81 23.50 12.74
CA HIS A 345 4.74 23.17 13.83
C HIS A 345 4.23 23.50 15.22
N GLU A 346 3.31 24.48 15.33
CA GLU A 346 2.67 24.85 16.59
C GLU A 346 1.61 23.82 17.04
N VAL A 347 0.97 23.11 16.11
CA VAL A 347 -0.04 22.09 16.37
C VAL A 347 0.56 20.71 16.47
N VAL A 348 1.50 20.41 15.59
CA VAL A 348 2.22 19.14 15.54
C VAL A 348 3.72 19.42 15.69
N PRO A 349 4.19 19.71 16.92
CA PRO A 349 5.60 19.88 17.16
C PRO A 349 6.39 18.65 16.75
N THR A 350 7.66 18.83 16.37
CA THR A 350 8.54 17.75 15.93
C THR A 350 8.59 16.60 16.93
N TRP A 351 8.62 16.92 18.24
CA TRP A 351 8.70 15.91 19.31
C TRP A 351 7.45 15.01 19.41
N ILE A 352 6.25 15.51 19.00
CA ILE A 352 5.04 14.66 18.96
C ILE A 352 4.94 13.89 17.65
N ARG A 353 5.25 14.56 16.52
CA ARG A 353 5.25 13.93 15.21
C ARG A 353 6.16 12.69 15.16
N ASP A 354 7.36 12.79 15.71
CA ASP A 354 8.38 11.76 15.61
C ASP A 354 8.08 10.52 16.45
N LEU A 355 7.06 10.59 17.32
CA LEU A 355 6.51 9.43 18.02
C LEU A 355 5.55 8.57 17.18
N PHE A 356 5.07 9.10 16.05
CA PHE A 356 4.18 8.36 15.16
C PHE A 356 4.96 7.60 14.10
N ALA A 357 4.83 6.27 14.12
CA ALA A 357 5.47 5.35 13.18
C ALA A 357 4.85 5.44 11.78
N TYR A 358 3.52 5.64 11.72
CA TYR A 358 2.80 5.92 10.49
C TYR A 358 2.41 7.38 10.41
N ARG A 359 2.56 7.97 9.23
CA ARG A 359 2.17 9.35 8.96
C ARG A 359 1.49 9.41 7.61
N LEU A 360 0.28 9.92 7.58
CA LEU A 360 -0.53 10.09 6.35
C LEU A 360 -0.76 11.58 6.10
N ALA A 361 -0.06 12.14 5.14
CA ALA A 361 -0.29 13.50 4.67
C ALA A 361 -1.30 13.46 3.51
N MET A 362 -2.55 13.78 3.81
CA MET A 362 -3.56 14.04 2.79
C MET A 362 -3.34 15.45 2.22
N ARG A 363 -4.05 15.83 1.15
CA ARG A 363 -3.84 17.11 0.49
C ARG A 363 -3.66 18.26 1.48
N CYS A 364 -2.59 19.02 1.30
CA CYS A 364 -2.20 20.18 2.10
C CYS A 364 -2.11 21.43 1.22
N SER A 365 -2.21 22.62 1.85
CA SER A 365 -2.09 23.91 1.15
C SER A 365 -0.66 24.26 0.74
N SER A 366 0.32 23.71 1.44
CA SER A 366 1.73 24.03 1.19
C SER A 366 2.64 22.82 1.41
N SER A 367 3.84 22.90 0.88
CA SER A 367 4.91 21.90 1.08
C SER A 367 5.36 21.82 2.54
N GLU A 368 5.37 22.95 3.25
CA GLU A 368 5.71 23.02 4.68
C GLU A 368 4.66 22.28 5.53
N ALA A 369 3.38 22.41 5.18
CA ALA A 369 2.31 21.68 5.84
C ALA A 369 2.43 20.16 5.59
N SER A 370 2.80 19.76 4.38
CA SER A 370 3.12 18.37 4.05
C SER A 370 4.31 17.85 4.87
N ASP A 371 5.41 18.61 4.90
CA ASP A 371 6.60 18.25 5.65
C ASP A 371 6.38 18.27 7.16
N THR A 372 5.42 19.06 7.66
CA THR A 372 5.01 19.00 9.08
C THR A 372 4.46 17.63 9.46
N ILE A 373 3.80 16.93 8.55
CA ILE A 373 3.28 15.58 8.81
C ILE A 373 4.33 14.51 8.45
N LEU A 374 4.86 14.54 7.23
CA LEU A 374 5.76 13.49 6.76
C LEU A 374 7.16 13.55 7.38
N GLY A 375 7.60 14.74 7.73
CA GLY A 375 8.97 15.06 8.12
C GLY A 375 9.66 15.94 7.09
N SER A 376 10.65 16.72 7.55
CA SER A 376 11.32 17.70 6.73
C SER A 376 12.02 17.09 5.52
N GLY A 377 11.91 17.76 4.37
CA GLY A 377 12.64 17.43 3.14
C GLY A 377 11.98 16.40 2.25
N TRP A 378 10.81 15.87 2.58
CA TRP A 378 10.08 14.98 1.67
C TRP A 378 9.46 15.73 0.51
N ALA A 379 8.96 16.95 0.75
CA ALA A 379 8.43 17.80 -0.32
C ALA A 379 9.48 18.12 -1.38
N THR A 380 10.71 18.44 -0.98
CA THR A 380 11.82 18.72 -1.91
C THR A 380 12.30 17.48 -2.66
N ARG A 381 11.98 16.28 -2.16
CA ARG A 381 12.25 14.98 -2.82
C ARG A 381 11.11 14.48 -3.68
N GLY A 382 10.10 15.34 -3.98
CA GLY A 382 8.97 15.00 -4.84
C GLY A 382 7.74 14.43 -4.11
N SER A 383 7.83 14.13 -2.80
CA SER A 383 6.70 13.60 -2.02
C SER A 383 6.02 14.73 -1.24
N SER A 384 5.28 15.57 -1.94
CA SER A 384 4.54 16.69 -1.34
C SER A 384 3.03 16.52 -1.46
N ALA A 385 2.34 16.53 -0.32
CA ALA A 385 0.88 16.47 -0.31
C ALA A 385 0.23 17.77 -0.86
N SER A 386 0.99 18.85 -1.06
CA SER A 386 0.51 20.05 -1.72
C SER A 386 0.36 19.91 -3.24
N SER A 387 0.99 18.90 -3.84
CA SER A 387 0.85 18.60 -5.28
C SER A 387 -0.38 17.74 -5.59
N ILE A 388 -1.12 17.26 -4.60
CA ILE A 388 -2.33 16.46 -4.80
C ILE A 388 -3.45 17.36 -5.35
N ASP A 389 -4.04 16.94 -6.48
CA ASP A 389 -5.13 17.69 -7.10
C ASP A 389 -6.33 17.82 -6.16
N PRO A 390 -6.96 19.00 -6.05
CA PRO A 390 -8.14 19.21 -5.21
C PRO A 390 -9.33 18.27 -5.49
N THR A 391 -9.41 17.73 -6.71
CA THR A 391 -10.45 16.75 -7.09
C THR A 391 -10.14 15.34 -6.61
N ASP A 392 -8.89 15.05 -6.20
CA ASP A 392 -8.42 13.75 -5.73
C ASP A 392 -8.65 13.54 -4.23
N ARG A 393 -9.92 13.59 -3.82
CA ARG A 393 -10.30 13.33 -2.44
C ARG A 393 -9.90 11.92 -2.00
N GLY A 394 -9.43 11.80 -0.77
CA GLY A 394 -8.98 10.53 -0.20
C GLY A 394 -7.56 10.14 -0.63
N VAL A 395 -6.86 10.94 -1.44
CA VAL A 395 -5.47 10.71 -1.81
C VAL A 395 -4.53 11.36 -0.78
N GLY A 396 -3.45 10.67 -0.43
CA GLY A 396 -2.44 11.14 0.50
C GLY A 396 -1.12 10.39 0.36
N TYR A 397 -0.06 10.93 0.93
CA TYR A 397 1.22 10.25 1.08
C TYR A 397 1.29 9.55 2.42
N LEU A 398 1.41 8.23 2.40
CA LEU A 398 1.64 7.38 3.57
C LEU A 398 3.14 7.15 3.76
N LEU A 399 3.68 7.59 4.88
CA LEU A 399 5.02 7.23 5.35
C LEU A 399 4.90 6.16 6.43
N ALA A 400 5.43 4.98 6.16
CA ALA A 400 5.62 3.93 7.15
C ALA A 400 7.02 4.02 7.77
N GLU A 401 7.21 3.44 8.96
CA GLU A 401 8.48 3.44 9.69
C GLU A 401 9.64 2.96 8.81
N GLY A 402 10.71 3.74 8.73
CA GLY A 402 11.89 3.44 7.91
C GLY A 402 11.66 3.44 6.39
N GLY A 403 10.44 3.81 5.95
CA GLY A 403 10.05 3.83 4.55
C GLY A 403 10.33 5.14 3.80
N THR A 404 9.81 5.20 2.58
CA THR A 404 9.63 6.42 1.79
C THR A 404 8.14 6.67 1.65
N PRO A 405 7.68 7.95 1.57
CA PRO A 405 6.27 8.22 1.36
C PRO A 405 5.75 7.56 0.09
N GLN A 406 4.62 6.88 0.20
CA GLN A 406 3.92 6.24 -0.91
C GLN A 406 2.59 6.95 -1.13
N LEU A 407 2.30 7.32 -2.38
CA LEU A 407 1.01 7.89 -2.73
C LEU A 407 -0.06 6.81 -2.69
N ILE A 408 -1.11 7.04 -1.91
CA ILE A 408 -2.22 6.09 -1.74
C ILE A 408 -3.56 6.80 -1.86
N LYS A 409 -4.60 6.02 -2.17
CA LYS A 409 -5.99 6.45 -2.05
C LYS A 409 -6.70 5.60 -1.02
N VAL A 410 -7.30 6.26 -0.02
CA VAL A 410 -8.10 5.61 1.02
C VAL A 410 -9.50 5.30 0.49
N PRO A 411 -10.12 4.16 0.86
CA PRO A 411 -11.49 3.86 0.49
C PRO A 411 -12.49 4.88 1.05
N PHE A 412 -13.57 5.09 0.32
CA PHE A 412 -14.69 5.93 0.73
C PHE A 412 -15.71 5.11 1.52
N LEU A 413 -16.19 5.67 2.60
CA LEU A 413 -17.37 5.21 3.34
C LEU A 413 -18.41 6.33 3.33
N SER A 414 -19.61 6.02 2.92
CA SER A 414 -20.76 6.94 3.01
C SER A 414 -21.29 7.01 4.45
N ASP A 415 -22.04 8.06 4.75
CA ASP A 415 -22.67 8.23 6.07
C ASP A 415 -23.63 7.07 6.39
N GLU A 416 -24.32 6.50 5.38
CA GLU A 416 -25.20 5.35 5.52
C GLU A 416 -24.41 4.07 5.86
N GLU A 417 -23.28 3.85 5.21
CA GLU A 417 -22.39 2.72 5.51
C GLU A 417 -21.80 2.86 6.92
N ILE A 418 -21.36 4.06 7.31
CA ILE A 418 -20.84 4.36 8.64
C ILE A 418 -21.91 4.03 9.70
N ALA A 419 -23.14 4.50 9.55
CA ALA A 419 -24.23 4.22 10.46
C ALA A 419 -24.55 2.72 10.56
N THR A 420 -24.58 2.04 9.41
CA THR A 420 -24.83 0.58 9.33
C THR A 420 -23.75 -0.21 10.07
N ILE A 421 -22.46 0.12 9.82
CA ILE A 421 -21.33 -0.55 10.45
C ILE A 421 -21.35 -0.27 11.96
N SER A 422 -21.57 0.97 12.38
CA SER A 422 -21.60 1.37 13.80
C SER A 422 -22.68 0.60 14.57
N LEU A 423 -23.91 0.53 14.04
CA LEU A 423 -25.02 -0.21 14.67
C LEU A 423 -24.72 -1.71 14.76
N ARG A 424 -24.16 -2.29 13.70
CA ARG A 424 -23.77 -3.71 13.69
C ARG A 424 -22.66 -3.99 14.71
N ALA A 425 -21.63 -3.15 14.73
CA ALA A 425 -20.52 -3.27 15.67
C ALA A 425 -20.97 -3.11 17.13
N ALA A 426 -21.93 -2.19 17.41
CA ALA A 426 -22.52 -2.03 18.73
C ALA A 426 -23.28 -3.32 19.17
N LYS A 427 -24.01 -3.97 18.26
CA LYS A 427 -24.67 -5.25 18.55
C LYS A 427 -23.67 -6.36 18.84
N LEU A 428 -22.57 -6.45 18.06
CA LEU A 428 -21.49 -7.42 18.30
C LEU A 428 -20.85 -7.24 19.69
N ARG A 429 -20.65 -6.01 20.12
CA ARG A 429 -20.02 -5.67 21.42
C ARG A 429 -20.94 -5.90 22.61
N ASN A 430 -22.26 -5.74 22.45
CA ASN A 430 -23.26 -5.95 23.50
C ASN A 430 -23.67 -7.43 23.62
N GLY A 431 -23.37 -8.27 22.65
CA GLY A 431 -23.65 -9.70 22.66
C GLY A 431 -22.46 -10.60 22.95
N ALA A 432 -21.28 -9.99 23.11
CA ALA A 432 -20.03 -10.65 23.50
C ALA A 432 -19.75 -10.40 24.98
#